data_f2edf3a4a4f085b7413b8f44b21c34ce
#
_entry.id   f2edf3a4a4f085b7413b8f44b21c34ce
#
_cell.length_a   1.000
_cell.length_b   1.000
_cell.length_c   1.000
_cell.angle_alpha   90.00
_cell.angle_beta   90.00
_cell.angle_gamma   90.00
#
_symmetry.space_group_name_H-M   'P 1'
#
loop_
_entity.id
_entity.type
_entity.pdbx_description
1 polymer ?
#
loop_
_entity_poly.entity_id
_entity_poly.type
_entity_poly.pdbx_seq_one_letter_code
_entity_poly.pdbx_strand_id
1 'polypeptide(L)'
;MEYIYLKNSDLKVSRLCMGGCPLGGYGWGDTQEQELVAAVHTALENGINFFDTADTYGLGQSEITLGKALKGHREEVIIASKFGVRVQNGKTSYDNSPEWIKEACNASLKRLGTEYIDLYQICLLYTSPSPRD
;
A
#
# COMPACT_ATOMS: atom_id res chain seq x y z
N MET A 1 -8.33 -12.73 -16.04
CA MET A 1 -7.43 -12.72 -14.85
C MET A 1 -7.61 -14.00 -14.05
N GLU A 2 -6.54 -14.60 -13.57
CA GLU A 2 -6.57 -15.72 -12.64
C GLU A 2 -6.52 -15.19 -11.20
N TYR A 3 -7.28 -15.82 -10.29
CA TYR A 3 -7.33 -15.45 -8.87
C TYR A 3 -6.90 -16.60 -8.00
N ILE A 4 -6.22 -16.28 -6.90
CA ILE A 4 -5.76 -17.22 -5.88
C ILE A 4 -6.17 -16.74 -4.49
N TYR A 5 -6.22 -17.64 -3.52
CA TYR A 5 -6.32 -17.25 -2.12
C TYR A 5 -4.93 -17.07 -1.52
N LEU A 6 -4.72 -15.99 -0.80
CA LEU A 6 -3.50 -15.83 -0.01
C LEU A 6 -3.49 -16.90 1.10
N LYS A 7 -2.33 -17.54 1.26
CA LYS A 7 -2.18 -18.66 2.21
C LYS A 7 -2.60 -18.21 3.62
N ASN A 8 -3.40 -19.05 4.28
CA ASN A 8 -3.93 -18.84 5.64
C ASN A 8 -4.82 -17.59 5.78
N SER A 9 -5.52 -17.21 4.73
CA SER A 9 -6.49 -16.09 4.74
C SER A 9 -7.64 -16.37 3.80
N ASP A 10 -8.72 -15.58 3.93
CA ASP A 10 -9.87 -15.59 3.04
C ASP A 10 -9.74 -14.56 1.90
N LEU A 11 -8.57 -13.92 1.77
CA LEU A 11 -8.32 -12.90 0.77
C LEU A 11 -8.12 -13.54 -0.60
N LYS A 12 -9.09 -13.34 -1.48
CA LYS A 12 -9.04 -13.77 -2.89
C LYS A 12 -8.45 -12.65 -3.74
N VAL A 13 -7.24 -12.84 -4.23
CA VAL A 13 -6.47 -11.84 -4.97
C VAL A 13 -6.20 -12.27 -6.40
N SER A 14 -6.08 -11.30 -7.31
CA SER A 14 -5.54 -11.54 -8.64
C SER A 14 -4.08 -11.99 -8.56
N ARG A 15 -3.65 -12.89 -9.45
CA ARG A 15 -2.24 -13.33 -9.51
C ARG A 15 -1.25 -12.21 -9.81
N LEU A 16 -1.72 -11.15 -10.44
CA LEU A 16 -0.97 -9.92 -10.61
C LEU A 16 -1.37 -8.94 -9.51
N CYS A 17 -0.38 -8.32 -8.88
CA CYS A 17 -0.56 -7.23 -7.93
C CYS A 17 -0.03 -5.94 -8.56
N MET A 18 -0.80 -4.87 -8.48
CA MET A 18 -0.31 -3.55 -8.89
C MET A 18 0.49 -2.91 -7.75
N GLY A 19 1.79 -2.70 -7.98
CA GLY A 19 2.67 -1.99 -7.04
C GLY A 19 2.46 -0.49 -7.09
N GLY A 20 2.27 0.13 -5.92
CA GLY A 20 1.95 1.54 -5.76
C GLY A 20 3.17 2.47 -5.60
N CYS A 21 4.41 1.98 -5.63
CA CYS A 21 5.57 2.85 -5.45
C CYS A 21 5.61 4.03 -6.46
N PRO A 22 5.33 3.82 -7.76
CA PRO A 22 5.24 4.91 -8.72
C PRO A 22 4.13 5.94 -8.42
N LEU A 23 3.06 5.54 -7.75
CA LEU A 23 1.95 6.43 -7.37
C LEU A 23 2.39 7.51 -6.35
N GLY A 24 3.53 7.31 -5.71
CA GLY A 24 4.16 8.28 -4.82
C GLY A 24 4.90 9.41 -5.54
N GLY A 25 5.13 9.28 -6.85
CA GLY A 25 5.76 10.29 -7.70
C GLY A 25 7.28 10.46 -7.53
N TYR A 26 7.86 10.03 -6.44
CA TYR A 26 9.29 10.23 -6.17
C TYR A 26 10.16 9.21 -6.91
N GLY A 27 11.11 9.68 -7.73
CA GLY A 27 12.08 8.83 -8.43
C GLY A 27 11.57 8.09 -9.66
N TRP A 28 10.35 8.42 -10.14
CA TRP A 28 9.69 7.74 -11.27
C TRP A 28 9.45 8.66 -12.49
N GLY A 29 10.21 9.77 -12.57
CA GLY A 29 10.07 10.77 -13.64
C GLY A 29 8.90 11.74 -13.42
N ASP A 30 8.55 12.47 -14.47
CA ASP A 30 7.44 13.44 -14.45
C ASP A 30 6.10 12.70 -14.60
N THR A 31 5.59 12.16 -13.50
CA THR A 31 4.28 11.50 -13.46
C THR A 31 3.18 12.52 -13.15
N GLN A 32 2.08 12.46 -13.89
CA GLN A 32 0.90 13.29 -13.63
C GLN A 32 -0.13 12.46 -12.84
N GLU A 33 -0.75 13.05 -11.80
CA GLU A 33 -1.74 12.33 -10.97
C GLU A 33 -2.85 11.69 -11.81
N GLN A 34 -3.30 12.37 -12.87
CA GLN A 34 -4.35 11.86 -13.75
C GLN A 34 -3.93 10.57 -14.47
N GLU A 35 -2.67 10.48 -14.90
CA GLU A 35 -2.12 9.27 -15.55
C GLU A 35 -2.00 8.12 -14.56
N LEU A 36 -1.59 8.42 -13.32
CA LEU A 36 -1.49 7.44 -12.25
C LEU A 36 -2.87 6.87 -11.87
N VAL A 37 -3.88 7.72 -11.76
CA VAL A 37 -5.28 7.32 -11.53
C VAL A 37 -5.79 6.48 -12.70
N ALA A 38 -5.53 6.88 -13.94
CA ALA A 38 -5.91 6.12 -15.13
C ALA A 38 -5.25 4.73 -15.17
N ALA A 39 -4.00 4.62 -14.73
CA ALA A 39 -3.31 3.34 -14.63
C ALA A 39 -3.98 2.40 -13.63
N VAL A 40 -4.43 2.91 -12.46
CA VAL A 40 -5.19 2.13 -11.47
C VAL A 40 -6.53 1.66 -12.07
N HIS A 41 -7.27 2.54 -12.76
CA HIS A 41 -8.52 2.17 -13.41
C HIS A 41 -8.31 1.11 -14.51
N THR A 42 -7.26 1.26 -15.33
CA THR A 42 -6.88 0.25 -16.33
C THR A 42 -6.58 -1.10 -15.67
N ALA A 43 -5.91 -1.11 -14.52
CA ALA A 43 -5.66 -2.34 -13.76
C ALA A 43 -6.98 -3.01 -13.31
N LEU A 44 -7.91 -2.23 -12.76
CA LEU A 44 -9.25 -2.72 -12.37
C LEU A 44 -10.01 -3.32 -13.57
N GLU A 45 -10.07 -2.60 -14.69
CA GLU A 45 -10.74 -3.04 -15.92
C GLU A 45 -10.17 -4.35 -16.48
N ASN A 46 -8.89 -4.62 -16.24
CA ASN A 46 -8.23 -5.87 -16.59
C ASN A 46 -8.31 -6.96 -15.49
N GLY A 47 -9.10 -6.72 -14.45
CA GLY A 47 -9.38 -7.69 -13.38
C GLY A 47 -8.29 -7.79 -12.32
N ILE A 48 -7.38 -6.82 -12.21
CA ILE A 48 -6.46 -6.71 -11.07
C ILE A 48 -7.27 -6.15 -9.89
N ASN A 49 -7.36 -6.92 -8.82
CA ASN A 49 -8.02 -6.50 -7.58
C ASN A 49 -7.05 -6.38 -6.40
N PHE A 50 -5.75 -6.57 -6.62
CA PHE A 50 -4.74 -6.53 -5.57
C PHE A 50 -3.78 -5.37 -5.78
N PHE A 51 -3.71 -4.45 -4.80
CA PHE A 51 -2.93 -3.22 -4.85
C PHE A 51 -2.02 -3.15 -3.63
N ASP A 52 -0.71 -2.99 -3.85
CA ASP A 52 0.30 -2.88 -2.79
C ASP A 52 0.83 -1.45 -2.74
N THR A 53 0.76 -0.82 -1.59
CA THR A 53 1.30 0.50 -1.31
C THR A 53 2.08 0.52 0.01
N ALA A 54 2.54 1.69 0.44
CA ALA A 54 3.17 1.92 1.74
C ALA A 54 3.04 3.39 2.17
N ASP A 55 3.09 3.62 3.46
CA ASP A 55 3.09 4.94 4.08
C ASP A 55 4.31 5.80 3.69
N THR A 56 5.41 5.17 3.30
CA THR A 56 6.65 5.83 2.87
C THR A 56 6.72 6.13 1.38
N TYR A 57 5.86 5.55 0.54
CA TYR A 57 5.87 5.80 -0.90
C TYR A 57 5.42 7.23 -1.20
N GLY A 58 6.40 8.10 -1.53
CA GLY A 58 6.17 9.53 -1.68
C GLY A 58 5.66 10.19 -0.39
N LEU A 59 6.08 9.67 0.80
CA LEU A 59 5.65 10.15 2.12
C LEU A 59 4.13 10.17 2.28
N GLY A 60 3.47 9.12 1.82
CA GLY A 60 2.02 8.94 1.87
C GLY A 60 1.28 9.33 0.60
N GLN A 61 1.96 9.94 -0.38
CA GLN A 61 1.31 10.36 -1.64
C GLN A 61 0.73 9.16 -2.40
N SER A 62 1.42 8.01 -2.40
CA SER A 62 0.92 6.79 -3.03
C SER A 62 -0.43 6.34 -2.45
N GLU A 63 -0.58 6.36 -1.14
CA GLU A 63 -1.85 6.02 -0.48
C GLU A 63 -2.96 7.03 -0.83
N ILE A 64 -2.63 8.33 -0.91
CA ILE A 64 -3.60 9.37 -1.32
C ILE A 64 -4.06 9.15 -2.76
N THR A 65 -3.14 8.93 -3.68
CA THR A 65 -3.44 8.72 -5.11
C THR A 65 -4.24 7.43 -5.30
N LEU A 66 -3.84 6.35 -4.63
CA LEU A 66 -4.55 5.07 -4.68
C LEU A 66 -5.97 5.20 -4.11
N GLY A 67 -6.12 5.85 -2.96
CA GLY A 67 -7.43 6.08 -2.33
C GLY A 67 -8.39 6.88 -3.22
N LYS A 68 -7.88 7.92 -3.92
CA LYS A 68 -8.66 8.67 -4.91
C LYS A 68 -9.10 7.79 -6.07
N ALA A 69 -8.19 7.00 -6.63
CA ALA A 69 -8.46 6.13 -7.77
C ALA A 69 -9.44 5.00 -7.45
N LEU A 70 -9.40 4.48 -6.22
CA LEU A 70 -10.26 3.38 -5.77
C LEU A 70 -11.58 3.84 -5.15
N LYS A 71 -11.88 5.14 -5.17
CA LYS A 71 -13.13 5.67 -4.64
C LYS A 71 -14.34 5.04 -5.38
N GLY A 72 -15.22 4.39 -4.60
CA GLY A 72 -16.38 3.66 -5.13
C GLY A 72 -16.09 2.19 -5.48
N HIS A 73 -14.85 1.73 -5.42
CA HIS A 73 -14.43 0.35 -5.71
C HIS A 73 -13.86 -0.40 -4.50
N ARG A 74 -13.97 0.19 -3.29
CA ARG A 74 -13.29 -0.33 -2.09
C ARG A 74 -13.61 -1.80 -1.78
N GLU A 75 -14.85 -2.22 -1.96
CA GLU A 75 -15.31 -3.58 -1.67
C GLU A 75 -14.88 -4.61 -2.75
N GLU A 76 -14.43 -4.13 -3.89
CA GLU A 76 -14.01 -4.98 -5.03
C GLU A 76 -12.52 -5.29 -5.01
N VAL A 77 -11.74 -4.62 -4.12
CA VAL A 77 -10.29 -4.65 -4.14
C VAL A 77 -9.70 -5.06 -2.79
N ILE A 78 -8.48 -5.58 -2.85
CA ILE A 78 -7.64 -5.89 -1.70
C ILE A 78 -6.49 -4.88 -1.69
N ILE A 79 -6.40 -4.11 -0.61
CA ILE A 79 -5.35 -3.12 -0.40
C ILE A 79 -4.36 -3.65 0.63
N ALA A 80 -3.11 -3.76 0.22
CA ALA A 80 -1.97 -3.98 1.10
C ALA A 80 -1.25 -2.66 1.35
N SER A 81 -0.97 -2.33 2.61
CA SER A 81 -0.11 -1.21 2.98
C SER A 81 0.91 -1.64 4.04
N LYS A 82 1.86 -0.75 4.35
CA LYS A 82 3.01 -1.08 5.20
C LYS A 82 3.25 0.00 6.25
N PHE A 83 3.92 -0.39 7.32
CA PHE A 83 4.40 0.47 8.39
C PHE A 83 5.81 0.06 8.84
N GLY A 84 6.39 0.79 9.78
CA GLY A 84 7.66 0.46 10.42
C GLY A 84 8.82 1.37 10.02
N VAL A 85 8.65 2.18 8.98
CA VAL A 85 9.62 3.20 8.59
C VAL A 85 9.07 4.58 8.93
N ARG A 86 9.79 5.35 9.73
CA ARG A 86 9.44 6.72 10.08
C ARG A 86 10.38 7.70 9.39
N VAL A 87 9.83 8.70 8.74
CA VAL A 87 10.60 9.79 8.15
C VAL A 87 10.19 11.08 8.85
N GLN A 88 11.13 11.66 9.63
CA GLN A 88 10.92 12.92 10.35
C GLN A 88 12.11 13.85 10.12
N ASN A 89 11.86 15.08 9.72
CA ASN A 89 12.91 16.09 9.47
C ASN A 89 14.03 15.58 8.53
N GLY A 90 13.68 14.82 7.50
CA GLY A 90 14.63 14.24 6.54
C GLY A 90 15.46 13.08 7.09
N LYS A 91 15.18 12.61 8.30
CA LYS A 91 15.83 11.43 8.89
C LYS A 91 14.89 10.24 8.87
N THR A 92 15.43 9.10 8.43
CA THR A 92 14.73 7.82 8.47
C THR A 92 15.08 7.08 9.76
N SER A 93 14.07 6.55 10.42
CA SER A 93 14.18 5.66 11.58
C SER A 93 13.20 4.50 11.44
N TYR A 94 13.34 3.49 12.28
CA TYR A 94 12.51 2.28 12.24
C TYR A 94 11.79 2.13 13.57
N ASP A 95 10.48 1.92 13.53
CA ASP A 95 9.66 1.80 14.73
C ASP A 95 8.53 0.79 14.48
N ASN A 96 8.61 -0.35 15.15
CA ASN A 96 7.60 -1.40 15.12
C ASN A 96 6.89 -1.53 16.48
N SER A 97 6.91 -0.47 17.30
CA SER A 97 6.18 -0.45 18.57
C SER A 97 4.67 -0.52 18.36
N PRO A 98 3.92 -1.10 19.31
CA PRO A 98 2.46 -1.14 19.24
C PRO A 98 1.80 0.24 19.11
N GLU A 99 2.40 1.25 19.70
CA GLU A 99 1.96 2.65 19.64
C GLU A 99 2.07 3.18 18.22
N TRP A 100 3.25 2.99 17.60
CA TRP A 100 3.51 3.42 16.23
C TRP A 100 2.65 2.67 15.22
N ILE A 101 2.45 1.36 15.39
CA ILE A 101 1.58 0.57 14.52
C ILE A 101 0.18 1.20 14.43
N LYS A 102 -0.40 1.57 15.58
CA LYS A 102 -1.74 2.17 15.63
C LYS A 102 -1.76 3.56 14.99
N GLU A 103 -0.76 4.39 15.28
CA GLU A 103 -0.65 5.74 14.72
C GLU A 103 -0.49 5.68 13.20
N ALA A 104 0.44 4.87 12.69
CA ALA A 104 0.69 4.68 11.26
C ALA A 104 -0.54 4.12 10.54
N CYS A 105 -1.21 3.12 11.12
CA CYS A 105 -2.43 2.55 10.55
C CYS A 105 -3.53 3.61 10.42
N ASN A 106 -3.80 4.37 11.48
CA ASN A 106 -4.80 5.44 11.43
C ASN A 106 -4.47 6.51 10.40
N ALA A 107 -3.18 6.84 10.24
CA ALA A 107 -2.74 7.79 9.23
C ALA A 107 -2.92 7.22 7.80
N SER A 108 -2.60 5.95 7.58
CA SER A 108 -2.80 5.27 6.30
C SER A 108 -4.27 5.18 5.92
N LEU A 109 -5.15 4.83 6.87
CA LEU A 109 -6.61 4.80 6.65
C LEU A 109 -7.14 6.17 6.20
N LYS A 110 -6.68 7.26 6.82
CA LYS A 110 -7.05 8.63 6.42
C LYS A 110 -6.58 8.96 5.00
N ARG A 111 -5.34 8.61 4.64
CA ARG A 111 -4.79 8.88 3.29
C ARG A 111 -5.50 8.06 2.21
N LEU A 112 -5.77 6.78 2.49
CA LEU A 112 -6.53 5.90 1.61
C LEU A 112 -8.03 6.25 1.52
N GLY A 113 -8.56 6.98 2.49
CA GLY A 113 -9.98 7.33 2.55
C GLY A 113 -10.89 6.12 2.78
N THR A 114 -10.45 5.17 3.59
CA THR A 114 -11.15 3.92 3.90
C THR A 114 -11.13 3.62 5.40
N GLU A 115 -12.03 2.76 5.85
CA GLU A 115 -12.13 2.36 7.26
C GLU A 115 -11.31 1.09 7.58
N TYR A 116 -10.78 0.40 6.56
CA TYR A 116 -9.99 -0.83 6.74
C TYR A 116 -8.92 -0.98 5.67
N ILE A 117 -7.84 -1.71 6.03
CA ILE A 117 -6.78 -2.21 5.16
C ILE A 117 -6.84 -3.72 5.22
N ASP A 118 -6.80 -4.41 4.06
CA ASP A 118 -6.97 -5.86 4.00
C ASP A 118 -5.71 -6.61 4.44
N LEU A 119 -4.54 -6.08 4.11
CA LEU A 119 -3.24 -6.65 4.47
C LEU A 119 -2.31 -5.55 4.97
N TYR A 120 -1.96 -5.57 6.26
CA TYR A 120 -1.07 -4.57 6.84
C TYR A 120 0.25 -5.20 7.25
N GLN A 121 1.34 -4.72 6.66
CA GLN A 121 2.64 -5.39 6.65
C GLN A 121 3.70 -4.58 7.39
N ILE A 122 4.62 -5.28 8.07
CA ILE A 122 5.87 -4.67 8.55
C ILE A 122 6.79 -4.48 7.34
N CYS A 123 7.20 -3.25 7.06
CA CYS A 123 8.04 -2.94 5.91
C CYS A 123 9.45 -3.54 6.07
N LEU A 124 10.04 -3.41 7.28
CA LEU A 124 11.38 -3.90 7.59
C LEU A 124 11.43 -4.48 9.00
N LEU A 125 11.91 -5.71 9.12
CA LEU A 125 12.17 -6.41 10.38
C LEU A 125 13.66 -6.29 10.72
N TYR A 126 14.02 -5.28 11.52
CA TYR A 126 15.41 -5.04 11.88
C TYR A 126 15.90 -5.75 13.15
N THR A 127 15.03 -6.47 13.86
CA THR A 127 15.31 -6.91 15.24
C THR A 127 15.39 -8.42 15.46
N SER A 128 15.19 -9.22 14.42
CA SER A 128 15.33 -10.67 14.55
C SER A 128 16.06 -11.23 13.34
N PRO A 129 17.22 -11.89 13.52
CA PRO A 129 17.80 -12.67 12.43
C PRO A 129 16.76 -13.69 11.97
N SER A 130 16.50 -13.71 10.67
CA SER A 130 15.67 -14.76 10.09
C SER A 130 16.33 -16.11 10.34
N PRO A 131 15.58 -17.18 10.67
CA PRO A 131 16.14 -18.52 10.77
C PRO A 131 16.74 -19.03 9.45
N ARG A 132 16.69 -18.22 8.39
CA ARG A 132 17.20 -18.52 7.06
C ARG A 132 18.42 -17.69 6.67
N ASP A 133 18.86 -16.75 7.52
CA ASP A 133 20.07 -15.94 7.34
C ASP A 133 21.33 -16.64 8.01
#